data_dbd511142abd0ea6b3867834d92e20a5
#
_entry.id   dbd511142abd0ea6b3867834d92e20a5
#
_cell.length_a   1.000
_cell.length_b   1.000
_cell.length_c   1.000
_cell.angle_alpha   90.00
_cell.angle_beta   90.00
_cell.angle_gamma   90.00
#
_symmetry.space_group_name_H-M   'P 1'
#
loop_
_entity.id
_entity.type
_entity.pdbx_description
1 polymer ?
#
loop_
_entity_poly.entity_id
_entity_poly.type
_entity_poly.pdbx_seq_one_letter_code
_entity_poly.pdbx_strand_id
1 'polypeptide(L)'
;YIYSLSFEKDEYAYASVDAKTGELISFRRSFEADEKKKISADKAEKLAAEIAEKLAPEHISADGSGDYVYRKNDSDSYSYIFVRTVNSVPYPDNAINITLNPSDGTLINYNFGFYNVGFPSVENCITDEQACEKLFERYGMRLEYIPEYTTDPKLYSRKLSAMTLCYSPSAEENWTVRADNGEPDKKKPLTVADYTDMSGHYAEKAATELKRYGIGFSAAELQPGKAITEKEFGNLIVNVFKWHGAVVIDDPDCT
;
A
#
# COMPACT_ATOMS: atom_id res chain seq x y z
N TYR A 1 11.95 10.68 14.42
CA TYR A 1 11.03 11.58 15.14
C TYR A 1 10.36 12.49 14.14
N ILE A 2 9.05 12.77 14.34
CA ILE A 2 8.23 13.62 13.48
C ILE A 2 7.70 14.78 14.34
N TYR A 3 7.81 16.00 13.84
CA TYR A 3 7.10 17.14 14.38
C TYR A 3 5.76 17.28 13.66
N SER A 4 4.68 17.43 14.43
CA SER A 4 3.34 17.70 13.91
C SER A 4 2.91 19.11 14.29
N LEU A 5 2.44 19.85 13.32
CA LEU A 5 1.98 21.22 13.45
C LEU A 5 0.51 21.29 13.04
N SER A 6 -0.33 21.89 13.85
CA SER A 6 -1.71 22.14 13.51
C SER A 6 -2.02 23.64 13.62
N PHE A 7 -2.77 24.16 12.67
CA PHE A 7 -3.21 25.54 12.63
C PHE A 7 -4.74 25.55 12.53
N GLU A 8 -5.36 26.24 13.46
CA GLU A 8 -6.80 26.34 13.53
C GLU A 8 -7.14 27.84 13.77
N LYS A 9 -7.60 28.51 12.73
CA LYS A 9 -8.15 29.86 12.84
C LYS A 9 -9.43 29.93 11.99
N ASP A 10 -9.34 30.35 10.76
CA ASP A 10 -10.46 30.36 9.81
C ASP A 10 -10.43 29.11 8.90
N GLU A 11 -9.28 28.46 8.79
CA GLU A 11 -9.05 27.23 8.04
C GLU A 11 -8.20 26.26 8.87
N TYR A 12 -8.56 25.00 8.83
CA TYR A 12 -7.75 23.94 9.43
C TYR A 12 -6.59 23.57 8.51
N ALA A 13 -5.38 23.57 9.03
CA ALA A 13 -4.21 23.04 8.34
C ALA A 13 -3.36 22.18 9.29
N TYR A 14 -2.82 21.11 8.76
CA TYR A 14 -1.95 20.16 9.44
C TYR A 14 -0.69 19.91 8.59
N ALA A 15 0.46 19.86 9.25
CA ALA A 15 1.73 19.49 8.63
C ALA A 15 2.52 18.55 9.52
N SER A 16 3.24 17.59 8.93
CA SER A 16 4.24 16.78 9.61
C SER A 16 5.59 16.93 8.92
N VAL A 17 6.63 17.07 9.71
CA VAL A 17 8.00 17.32 9.25
C VAL A 17 8.95 16.32 9.91
N ASP A 18 9.88 15.78 9.15
CA ASP A 18 10.96 14.96 9.72
C ASP A 18 11.84 15.81 10.66
N ALA A 19 12.04 15.32 11.89
CA ALA A 19 12.75 16.07 12.92
C ALA A 19 14.26 16.18 12.68
N LYS A 20 14.83 15.34 11.81
CA LYS A 20 16.25 15.34 11.49
C LYS A 20 16.55 16.16 10.25
N THR A 21 15.78 15.95 9.19
CA THR A 21 16.04 16.56 7.88
C THR A 21 15.31 17.88 7.69
N GLY A 22 14.22 18.12 8.43
CA GLY A 22 13.34 19.25 8.20
C GLY A 22 12.42 19.06 6.99
N GLU A 23 12.42 17.88 6.37
CA GLU A 23 11.64 17.56 5.18
C GLU A 23 10.16 17.46 5.49
N LEU A 24 9.31 18.02 4.63
CA LEU A 24 7.87 17.93 4.77
C LEU A 24 7.39 16.52 4.39
N ILE A 25 6.84 15.78 5.36
CA ILE A 25 6.31 14.44 5.16
C ILE A 25 4.85 14.50 4.70
N SER A 26 4.06 15.33 5.35
CA SER A 26 2.65 15.49 4.97
C SER A 26 2.15 16.91 5.25
N PHE A 27 1.23 17.33 4.41
CA PHE A 27 0.47 18.56 4.59
C PHE A 27 -0.96 18.33 4.16
N ARG A 28 -1.89 18.85 4.92
CA ARG A 28 -3.32 18.86 4.57
C ARG A 28 -3.97 20.12 5.10
N ARG A 29 -4.87 20.68 4.31
CA ARG A 29 -5.74 21.79 4.76
C ARG A 29 -7.17 21.59 4.31
N SER A 30 -8.11 22.20 5.03
CA SER A 30 -9.48 22.40 4.56
C SER A 30 -9.47 23.38 3.38
N PHE A 31 -10.43 23.27 2.50
CA PHE A 31 -10.61 24.17 1.36
C PHE A 31 -12.08 24.25 0.98
N GLU A 32 -12.44 25.36 0.39
CA GLU A 32 -13.72 25.55 -0.29
C GLU A 32 -13.45 25.59 -1.80
N ALA A 33 -14.18 24.79 -2.56
CA ALA A 33 -14.11 24.84 -4.02
C ALA A 33 -15.16 25.82 -4.56
N ASP A 34 -14.73 26.75 -5.40
CA ASP A 34 -15.66 27.54 -6.21
C ASP A 34 -15.99 26.73 -7.47
N GLU A 35 -17.17 26.11 -7.51
CA GLU A 35 -17.60 25.27 -8.63
C GLU A 35 -17.63 26.02 -9.99
N LYS A 36 -17.67 27.35 -9.97
CA LYS A 36 -17.67 28.16 -11.16
C LYS A 36 -16.30 28.50 -11.73
N LYS A 37 -15.24 28.24 -10.94
CA LYS A 37 -13.86 28.48 -11.33
C LYS A 37 -13.10 27.16 -11.36
N LYS A 38 -12.49 26.86 -12.49
CA LYS A 38 -11.58 25.72 -12.62
C LYS A 38 -10.34 26.15 -13.39
N ILE A 39 -9.18 25.79 -12.87
CA ILE A 39 -7.94 25.90 -13.64
C ILE A 39 -7.91 24.76 -14.66
N SER A 40 -7.21 24.95 -15.78
CA SER A 40 -7.05 23.88 -16.78
C SER A 40 -6.22 22.72 -16.23
N ALA A 41 -6.45 21.51 -16.74
CA ALA A 41 -5.69 20.32 -16.37
C ALA A 41 -4.17 20.51 -16.59
N ASP A 42 -3.77 21.07 -17.74
CA ASP A 42 -2.36 21.34 -18.05
C ASP A 42 -1.71 22.34 -17.07
N LYS A 43 -2.46 23.34 -16.63
CA LYS A 43 -1.97 24.27 -15.61
C LYS A 43 -1.82 23.58 -14.26
N ALA A 44 -2.78 22.77 -13.89
CA ALA A 44 -2.75 22.03 -12.63
C ALA A 44 -1.60 21.02 -12.60
N GLU A 45 -1.35 20.31 -13.70
CA GLU A 45 -0.23 19.38 -13.83
C GLU A 45 1.12 20.08 -13.66
N LYS A 46 1.32 21.22 -14.31
CA LYS A 46 2.53 22.03 -14.16
C LYS A 46 2.72 22.51 -12.72
N LEU A 47 1.66 23.00 -12.08
CA LEU A 47 1.71 23.42 -10.69
C LEU A 47 2.05 22.26 -9.75
N ALA A 48 1.50 21.08 -9.99
CA ALA A 48 1.82 19.91 -9.19
C ALA A 48 3.30 19.52 -9.32
N ALA A 49 3.86 19.56 -10.53
CA ALA A 49 5.29 19.30 -10.75
C ALA A 49 6.18 20.36 -10.05
N GLU A 50 5.86 21.63 -10.18
CA GLU A 50 6.58 22.72 -9.51
C GLU A 50 6.53 22.60 -7.97
N ILE A 51 5.38 22.18 -7.43
CA ILE A 51 5.23 21.93 -5.99
C ILE A 51 6.05 20.72 -5.55
N ALA A 52 6.02 19.64 -6.30
CA ALA A 52 6.80 18.44 -6.02
C ALA A 52 8.30 18.73 -6.00
N GLU A 53 8.81 19.42 -7.03
CA GLU A 53 10.22 19.85 -7.10
C GLU A 53 10.60 20.79 -5.93
N LYS A 54 9.74 21.71 -5.57
CA LYS A 54 10.00 22.64 -4.48
C LYS A 54 10.01 21.98 -3.10
N LEU A 55 9.15 21.00 -2.86
CA LEU A 55 8.99 20.34 -1.56
C LEU A 55 9.89 19.13 -1.39
N ALA A 56 10.31 18.49 -2.46
CA ALA A 56 11.21 17.33 -2.46
C ALA A 56 12.33 17.48 -3.52
N PRO A 57 13.15 18.54 -3.46
CA PRO A 57 14.13 18.86 -4.50
C PRO A 57 15.23 17.81 -4.67
N GLU A 58 15.53 17.03 -3.64
CA GLU A 58 16.52 15.96 -3.70
C GLU A 58 15.99 14.70 -4.42
N HIS A 59 14.68 14.60 -4.64
CA HIS A 59 14.01 13.43 -5.19
C HIS A 59 13.37 13.68 -6.55
N ILE A 60 13.05 14.94 -6.87
CA ILE A 60 12.47 15.32 -8.15
C ILE A 60 13.30 16.43 -8.77
N SER A 61 13.68 16.26 -10.02
CA SER A 61 14.28 17.31 -10.83
C SER A 61 13.37 17.69 -11.98
N ALA A 62 13.43 18.97 -12.40
CA ALA A 62 12.64 19.52 -13.50
C ALA A 62 12.88 18.82 -14.85
N ASP A 63 14.03 18.20 -15.02
CA ASP A 63 14.41 17.43 -16.21
C ASP A 63 13.95 15.95 -16.15
N GLY A 64 13.25 15.54 -15.10
CA GLY A 64 12.78 14.17 -14.91
C GLY A 64 13.88 13.17 -14.52
N SER A 65 15.08 13.63 -14.18
CA SER A 65 16.21 12.77 -13.78
C SER A 65 16.20 12.35 -12.32
N GLY A 66 15.19 12.78 -11.54
CA GLY A 66 15.05 12.42 -10.13
C GLY A 66 14.52 10.99 -9.92
N ASP A 67 14.54 10.57 -8.66
CA ASP A 67 14.05 9.25 -8.24
C ASP A 67 12.54 9.03 -8.48
N TYR A 68 11.77 10.08 -8.75
CA TYR A 68 10.33 10.05 -8.89
C TYR A 68 9.88 10.41 -10.30
N VAL A 69 9.02 9.59 -10.87
CA VAL A 69 8.42 9.81 -12.18
C VAL A 69 6.93 10.06 -12.03
N TYR A 70 6.43 11.10 -12.68
CA TYR A 70 5.01 11.41 -12.72
C TYR A 70 4.22 10.29 -13.40
N ARG A 71 3.16 9.84 -12.76
CA ARG A 71 2.12 9.01 -13.36
C ARG A 71 0.88 9.85 -13.57
N LYS A 72 0.46 9.96 -14.82
CA LYS A 72 -0.80 10.59 -15.15
C LYS A 72 -1.94 9.82 -14.49
N ASN A 73 -2.79 10.54 -13.77
CA ASN A 73 -4.01 9.97 -13.23
C ASN A 73 -5.10 10.06 -14.32
N ASP A 74 -5.77 8.95 -14.63
CA ASP A 74 -6.85 8.89 -15.63
C ASP A 74 -8.17 9.51 -15.13
N SER A 75 -8.21 10.00 -13.88
CA SER A 75 -9.38 10.68 -13.32
C SER A 75 -9.33 12.19 -13.57
N ASP A 76 -10.51 12.81 -13.72
CA ASP A 76 -10.69 14.27 -13.73
C ASP A 76 -10.37 14.93 -12.37
N SER A 77 -9.69 14.21 -11.49
CA SER A 77 -9.28 14.71 -10.19
C SER A 77 -8.01 15.54 -10.32
N TYR A 78 -7.91 16.61 -9.52
CA TYR A 78 -6.71 17.44 -9.39
C TYR A 78 -5.70 16.80 -8.43
N SER A 79 -5.56 15.47 -8.51
CA SER A 79 -4.62 14.66 -7.72
C SER A 79 -3.54 14.08 -8.62
N TYR A 80 -2.30 14.26 -8.23
CA TYR A 80 -1.10 13.94 -8.99
C TYR A 80 -0.21 13.03 -8.16
N ILE A 81 0.33 12.00 -8.78
CA ILE A 81 1.17 11.00 -8.12
C ILE A 81 2.52 10.94 -8.82
N PHE A 82 3.58 11.17 -8.08
CA PHE A 82 4.95 10.99 -8.52
C PHE A 82 5.48 9.73 -7.85
N VAL A 83 5.72 8.68 -8.62
CA VAL A 83 6.14 7.36 -8.13
C VAL A 83 7.65 7.27 -8.18
N ARG A 84 8.26 6.81 -7.08
CA ARG A 84 9.69 6.53 -7.05
C ARG A 84 10.06 5.42 -8.04
N THR A 85 11.17 5.61 -8.74
CA THR A 85 11.78 4.59 -9.59
C THR A 85 13.16 4.24 -9.09
N VAL A 86 13.48 2.95 -9.07
CA VAL A 86 14.81 2.45 -8.73
C VAL A 86 15.21 1.45 -9.80
N ASN A 87 16.40 1.60 -10.38
CA ASN A 87 16.84 0.79 -11.53
C ASN A 87 15.80 0.78 -12.67
N SER A 88 15.15 1.91 -12.92
CA SER A 88 14.04 2.06 -13.89
C SER A 88 12.76 1.25 -13.56
N VAL A 89 12.68 0.65 -12.38
CA VAL A 89 11.48 -0.08 -11.90
C VAL A 89 10.69 0.81 -10.95
N PRO A 90 9.39 1.03 -11.18
CA PRO A 90 8.57 1.83 -10.28
C PRO A 90 8.32 1.12 -8.94
N TYR A 91 8.39 1.88 -7.87
CA TYR A 91 8.06 1.45 -6.52
C TYR A 91 6.86 2.26 -5.99
N PRO A 92 5.61 1.81 -6.22
CA PRO A 92 4.41 2.60 -5.96
C PRO A 92 4.16 2.94 -4.49
N ASP A 93 4.69 2.13 -3.55
CA ASP A 93 4.54 2.38 -2.11
C ASP A 93 5.36 3.60 -1.65
N ASN A 94 6.35 4.00 -2.45
CA ASN A 94 7.04 5.27 -2.29
C ASN A 94 6.55 6.25 -3.35
N ALA A 95 5.76 7.20 -2.92
CA ALA A 95 5.18 8.19 -3.83
C ALA A 95 5.06 9.56 -3.17
N ILE A 96 5.06 10.59 -4.01
CA ILE A 96 4.63 11.93 -3.65
C ILE A 96 3.22 12.11 -4.20
N ASN A 97 2.27 12.32 -3.31
CA ASN A 97 0.89 12.57 -3.66
C ASN A 97 0.56 14.04 -3.44
N ILE A 98 0.07 14.70 -4.47
CA ILE A 98 -0.29 16.11 -4.45
C ILE A 98 -1.74 16.25 -4.87
N THR A 99 -2.53 16.96 -4.08
CA THR A 99 -3.89 17.36 -4.46
C THR A 99 -4.01 18.87 -4.45
N LEU A 100 -4.52 19.43 -5.53
CA LEU A 100 -4.70 20.86 -5.72
C LEU A 100 -6.17 21.24 -5.64
N ASN A 101 -6.42 22.48 -5.21
CA ASN A 101 -7.74 23.09 -5.30
C ASN A 101 -8.08 23.31 -6.77
N PRO A 102 -9.18 22.76 -7.27
CA PRO A 102 -9.59 22.94 -8.67
C PRO A 102 -9.80 24.39 -9.07
N SER A 103 -10.17 25.24 -8.12
CA SER A 103 -10.57 26.63 -8.40
C SER A 103 -9.38 27.55 -8.66
N ASP A 104 -8.28 27.37 -7.94
CA ASP A 104 -7.13 28.28 -7.95
C ASP A 104 -5.76 27.59 -8.05
N GLY A 105 -5.70 26.29 -7.90
CA GLY A 105 -4.45 25.48 -7.94
C GLY A 105 -3.65 25.49 -6.65
N THR A 106 -4.21 25.98 -5.55
CA THR A 106 -3.51 25.95 -4.27
C THR A 106 -3.40 24.52 -3.72
N LEU A 107 -2.33 24.24 -3.00
CA LEU A 107 -2.06 22.91 -2.41
C LEU A 107 -3.08 22.60 -1.31
N ILE A 108 -3.79 21.48 -1.45
CA ILE A 108 -4.73 20.96 -0.45
C ILE A 108 -4.09 19.84 0.36
N ASN A 109 -3.45 18.89 -0.33
CA ASN A 109 -2.83 17.74 0.27
C ASN A 109 -1.47 17.46 -0.37
N TYR A 110 -0.51 17.15 0.47
CA TYR A 110 0.80 16.63 0.12
C TYR A 110 1.11 15.46 1.02
N ASN A 111 1.60 14.38 0.45
CA ASN A 111 2.09 13.25 1.19
C ASN A 111 3.34 12.71 0.51
N PHE A 112 4.40 12.56 1.28
CA PHE A 112 5.71 12.09 0.83
C PHE A 112 6.02 10.75 1.50
N GLY A 113 6.12 9.71 0.70
CA GLY A 113 6.55 8.39 1.13
C GLY A 113 7.96 8.07 0.65
N PHE A 114 8.89 7.88 1.58
CA PHE A 114 10.25 7.45 1.27
C PHE A 114 10.72 6.43 2.30
N TYR A 115 11.12 5.25 1.80
CA TYR A 115 11.77 4.23 2.62
C TYR A 115 13.20 4.07 2.16
N ASN A 116 14.14 4.28 3.07
CA ASN A 116 15.56 4.03 2.83
C ASN A 116 15.86 2.55 3.02
N VAL A 117 15.59 1.76 1.99
CA VAL A 117 15.80 0.31 1.96
C VAL A 117 16.65 -0.07 0.76
N GLY A 118 17.38 -1.18 0.86
CA GLY A 118 18.10 -1.75 -0.27
C GLY A 118 17.15 -2.41 -1.26
N PHE A 119 17.40 -2.22 -2.54
CA PHE A 119 16.65 -2.85 -3.62
C PHE A 119 17.49 -3.94 -4.29
N PRO A 120 16.89 -5.06 -4.68
CA PRO A 120 17.58 -6.10 -5.44
C PRO A 120 17.99 -5.60 -6.82
N SER A 121 19.04 -6.21 -7.40
CA SER A 121 19.41 -5.96 -8.80
C SER A 121 18.35 -6.49 -9.77
N VAL A 122 18.21 -5.80 -10.90
CA VAL A 122 17.32 -6.21 -11.99
C VAL A 122 18.03 -7.02 -13.09
N GLU A 123 19.35 -7.26 -12.94
CA GLU A 123 20.18 -7.84 -14.00
C GLU A 123 19.82 -9.29 -14.39
N ASN A 124 19.25 -10.04 -13.47
CA ASN A 124 18.93 -11.47 -13.67
C ASN A 124 17.42 -11.73 -13.60
N CYS A 125 16.61 -10.76 -14.01
CA CYS A 125 15.17 -10.96 -14.07
C CYS A 125 14.79 -11.85 -15.27
N ILE A 126 13.75 -12.67 -15.07
CA ILE A 126 13.09 -13.38 -16.18
C ILE A 126 12.42 -12.37 -17.10
N THR A 127 12.18 -12.76 -18.37
CA THR A 127 11.49 -11.88 -19.30
C THR A 127 9.99 -11.75 -18.99
N ASP A 128 9.36 -10.72 -19.54
CA ASP A 128 7.91 -10.51 -19.38
C ASP A 128 7.10 -11.71 -19.91
N GLU A 129 7.52 -12.33 -21.01
CA GLU A 129 6.90 -13.51 -21.57
C GLU A 129 7.01 -14.70 -20.61
N GLN A 130 8.19 -14.92 -20.04
CA GLN A 130 8.41 -15.98 -19.05
C GLN A 130 7.57 -15.73 -17.79
N ALA A 131 7.49 -14.48 -17.32
CA ALA A 131 6.68 -14.10 -16.18
C ALA A 131 5.18 -14.35 -16.44
N CYS A 132 4.68 -13.98 -17.62
CA CYS A 132 3.31 -14.24 -18.03
C CYS A 132 3.02 -15.76 -18.10
N GLU A 133 3.92 -16.53 -18.71
CA GLU A 133 3.78 -17.98 -18.81
C GLU A 133 3.69 -18.64 -17.45
N LYS A 134 4.60 -18.30 -16.53
CA LYS A 134 4.58 -18.76 -15.13
C LYS A 134 3.32 -18.36 -14.38
N LEU A 135 2.84 -17.16 -14.60
CA LEU A 135 1.61 -16.65 -13.98
C LEU A 135 0.38 -17.44 -14.45
N PHE A 136 0.26 -17.69 -15.77
CA PHE A 136 -0.84 -18.48 -16.32
C PHE A 136 -0.75 -19.97 -15.97
N GLU A 137 0.44 -20.58 -15.98
CA GLU A 137 0.65 -21.94 -15.50
C GLU A 137 0.20 -22.11 -14.04
N ARG A 138 0.48 -21.10 -13.20
CA ARG A 138 0.19 -21.15 -11.78
C ARG A 138 -1.28 -20.97 -11.45
N TYR A 139 -1.92 -19.97 -12.07
CA TYR A 139 -3.27 -19.53 -11.69
C TYR A 139 -4.35 -20.03 -12.64
N GLY A 140 -3.98 -20.31 -13.89
CA GLY A 140 -4.96 -20.67 -14.91
C GLY A 140 -5.95 -19.56 -15.25
N MET A 141 -6.89 -19.88 -16.11
CA MET A 141 -7.95 -18.96 -16.52
C MET A 141 -9.30 -19.65 -16.33
N ARG A 142 -10.27 -18.92 -15.84
CA ARG A 142 -11.67 -19.38 -15.77
C ARG A 142 -12.56 -18.50 -16.64
N LEU A 143 -13.58 -19.11 -17.20
CA LEU A 143 -14.62 -18.40 -17.93
C LEU A 143 -15.68 -17.93 -16.93
N GLU A 144 -15.99 -16.63 -16.95
CA GLU A 144 -17.00 -16.07 -16.06
C GLU A 144 -17.79 -14.93 -16.70
N TYR A 145 -18.98 -14.67 -16.20
CA TYR A 145 -19.78 -13.53 -16.60
C TYR A 145 -19.43 -12.30 -15.77
N ILE A 146 -19.04 -11.23 -16.44
CA ILE A 146 -18.75 -9.93 -15.82
C ILE A 146 -19.92 -8.99 -16.09
N PRO A 147 -20.55 -8.42 -15.04
CA PRO A 147 -21.63 -7.48 -15.22
C PRO A 147 -21.13 -6.13 -15.71
N GLU A 148 -21.79 -5.58 -16.71
CA GLU A 148 -21.60 -4.21 -17.16
C GLU A 148 -22.65 -3.30 -16.54
N TYR A 149 -22.22 -2.14 -16.05
CA TYR A 149 -23.10 -1.19 -15.40
C TYR A 149 -23.11 0.14 -16.13
N THR A 150 -24.29 0.70 -16.29
CA THR A 150 -24.47 2.11 -16.63
C THR A 150 -24.73 2.92 -15.36
N THR A 151 -24.15 4.10 -15.25
CA THR A 151 -24.39 5.02 -14.14
C THR A 151 -25.44 6.03 -14.54
N ASP A 152 -26.53 6.15 -13.80
CA ASP A 152 -27.45 7.26 -13.93
C ASP A 152 -26.84 8.51 -13.30
N PRO A 153 -26.51 9.55 -14.09
CA PRO A 153 -25.85 10.74 -13.56
C PRO A 153 -26.75 11.56 -12.62
N LYS A 154 -28.07 11.34 -12.64
CA LYS A 154 -29.02 12.06 -11.78
C LYS A 154 -29.22 11.38 -10.43
N LEU A 155 -29.14 10.04 -10.42
CA LEU A 155 -29.43 9.25 -9.23
C LEU A 155 -28.18 8.67 -8.59
N TYR A 156 -27.00 8.84 -9.22
CA TYR A 156 -25.74 8.19 -8.82
C TYR A 156 -25.88 6.69 -8.59
N SER A 157 -26.88 6.08 -9.22
CA SER A 157 -27.19 4.66 -9.11
C SER A 157 -26.58 3.88 -10.27
N ARG A 158 -26.06 2.69 -9.96
CA ARG A 158 -25.59 1.75 -10.98
C ARG A 158 -26.73 0.85 -11.40
N LYS A 159 -27.01 0.77 -12.70
CA LYS A 159 -27.97 -0.14 -13.29
C LYS A 159 -27.22 -1.16 -14.15
N LEU A 160 -27.49 -2.44 -13.92
CA LEU A 160 -26.98 -3.51 -14.79
C LEU A 160 -27.48 -3.29 -16.22
N SER A 161 -26.57 -3.18 -17.17
CA SER A 161 -26.86 -2.93 -18.59
C SER A 161 -26.66 -4.17 -19.45
N ALA A 162 -25.63 -4.95 -19.17
CA ALA A 162 -25.26 -6.15 -19.92
C ALA A 162 -24.46 -7.14 -19.06
N MET A 163 -24.24 -8.33 -19.63
CA MET A 163 -23.31 -9.32 -19.10
C MET A 163 -22.34 -9.69 -20.22
N THR A 164 -21.07 -9.59 -19.96
CA THR A 164 -20.01 -9.99 -20.90
C THR A 164 -19.35 -11.27 -20.43
N LEU A 165 -19.16 -12.22 -21.35
CA LEU A 165 -18.44 -13.46 -21.06
C LEU A 165 -16.96 -13.22 -21.26
N CYS A 166 -16.19 -13.36 -20.19
CA CYS A 166 -14.75 -13.07 -20.16
C CYS A 166 -13.94 -14.24 -19.58
N TYR A 167 -12.71 -14.35 -20.02
CA TYR A 167 -11.73 -15.14 -19.29
C TYR A 167 -11.07 -14.28 -18.24
N SER A 168 -11.16 -14.71 -17.00
CA SER A 168 -10.48 -14.10 -15.86
C SER A 168 -9.53 -15.11 -15.25
N PRO A 169 -8.43 -14.66 -14.69
CA PRO A 169 -7.55 -15.54 -13.96
C PRO A 169 -8.26 -16.18 -12.77
N SER A 170 -7.93 -17.45 -12.51
CA SER A 170 -8.64 -18.26 -11.50
C SER A 170 -8.23 -17.93 -10.06
N ALA A 171 -7.26 -17.03 -9.85
CA ALA A 171 -6.79 -16.69 -8.52
C ALA A 171 -7.70 -15.70 -7.82
N GLU A 172 -8.01 -15.98 -6.57
CA GLU A 172 -8.75 -15.06 -5.68
C GLU A 172 -7.84 -14.01 -5.04
N GLU A 173 -6.54 -14.07 -5.27
CA GLU A 173 -5.53 -13.27 -4.60
C GLU A 173 -4.52 -12.63 -5.59
N ASN A 174 -3.64 -11.76 -5.08
CA ASN A 174 -2.66 -11.02 -5.89
C ASN A 174 -1.81 -11.93 -6.79
N TRP A 175 -1.74 -11.58 -8.06
CA TRP A 175 -1.07 -12.33 -9.11
C TRP A 175 0.33 -11.78 -9.31
N THR A 176 1.24 -12.22 -8.49
CA THR A 176 2.63 -11.82 -8.59
C THR A 176 3.50 -13.04 -8.68
N VAL A 177 4.51 -12.97 -9.53
CA VAL A 177 5.61 -13.91 -9.58
C VAL A 177 6.91 -13.18 -9.34
N ARG A 178 7.85 -13.84 -8.74
CA ARG A 178 9.18 -13.29 -8.47
C ARG A 178 9.93 -13.08 -9.79
N ALA A 179 10.53 -11.92 -9.93
CA ALA A 179 11.25 -11.57 -11.14
C ALA A 179 12.53 -12.40 -11.36
N ASP A 180 13.10 -12.97 -10.28
CA ASP A 180 14.34 -13.75 -10.36
C ASP A 180 14.14 -15.20 -10.84
N ASN A 181 12.97 -15.80 -10.63
CA ASN A 181 12.76 -17.23 -10.88
C ASN A 181 11.35 -17.62 -11.36
N GLY A 182 10.43 -16.68 -11.42
CA GLY A 182 9.03 -16.92 -11.80
C GLY A 182 8.18 -17.65 -10.78
N GLU A 183 8.71 -17.93 -9.59
CA GLU A 183 7.92 -18.52 -8.52
C GLU A 183 6.93 -17.51 -7.94
N PRO A 184 5.79 -17.95 -7.38
CA PRO A 184 4.87 -17.06 -6.71
C PRO A 184 5.56 -16.28 -5.59
N ASP A 185 5.36 -14.97 -5.55
CA ASP A 185 5.93 -14.12 -4.49
C ASP A 185 5.27 -14.38 -3.12
N LYS A 186 4.18 -15.09 -3.09
CA LYS A 186 3.54 -15.42 -1.82
C LYS A 186 4.39 -16.35 -1.01
N LYS A 187 4.88 -15.83 0.09
CA LYS A 187 5.07 -16.67 1.26
C LYS A 187 3.74 -17.39 1.50
N LYS A 188 3.79 -18.73 1.60
CA LYS A 188 2.63 -19.49 2.03
C LYS A 188 2.00 -18.75 3.21
N PRO A 189 0.68 -18.50 3.22
CA PRO A 189 0.09 -17.82 4.37
C PRO A 189 0.55 -18.52 5.63
N LEU A 190 1.13 -17.77 6.56
CA LEU A 190 1.53 -18.35 7.84
C LEU A 190 0.26 -18.89 8.49
N THR A 191 0.25 -20.15 8.81
CA THR A 191 -0.85 -20.78 9.54
C THR A 191 -0.37 -21.09 10.94
N VAL A 192 -1.24 -20.91 11.93
CA VAL A 192 -0.95 -21.31 13.29
C VAL A 192 -0.73 -22.84 13.32
N ALA A 193 0.41 -23.24 13.85
CA ALA A 193 0.78 -24.65 13.92
C ALA A 193 -0.13 -25.45 14.87
N ASP A 194 -0.14 -26.76 14.71
CA ASP A 194 -0.59 -27.70 15.74
C ASP A 194 0.56 -27.87 16.72
N TYR A 195 0.39 -27.32 17.93
CA TYR A 195 1.43 -27.39 18.93
C TYR A 195 1.58 -28.81 19.48
N THR A 196 2.80 -29.33 19.43
CA THR A 196 3.12 -30.70 19.85
C THR A 196 3.45 -30.82 21.33
N ASP A 197 3.76 -29.69 21.96
CA ASP A 197 4.26 -29.63 23.36
C ASP A 197 3.26 -29.01 24.35
N MET A 198 1.99 -28.86 23.95
CA MET A 198 0.94 -28.24 24.78
C MET A 198 0.07 -29.22 25.55
N SER A 199 0.18 -30.52 25.26
CA SER A 199 -0.68 -31.55 25.87
C SER A 199 -0.59 -31.56 27.40
N GLY A 200 -1.73 -31.37 28.06
CA GLY A 200 -1.84 -31.31 29.51
C GLY A 200 -1.38 -30.00 30.15
N HIS A 201 -0.89 -29.03 29.38
CA HIS A 201 -0.52 -27.73 29.92
C HIS A 201 -1.77 -26.86 30.16
N TYR A 202 -1.78 -26.06 31.21
CA TYR A 202 -2.95 -25.21 31.58
C TYR A 202 -3.40 -24.27 30.47
N ALA A 203 -2.48 -23.82 29.60
CA ALA A 203 -2.76 -22.92 28.49
C ALA A 203 -3.21 -23.64 27.20
N GLU A 204 -3.29 -24.96 27.17
CA GLU A 204 -3.66 -25.75 25.97
C GLU A 204 -5.00 -25.30 25.38
N LYS A 205 -6.02 -25.13 26.26
CA LYS A 205 -7.36 -24.70 25.81
C LYS A 205 -7.32 -23.31 25.19
N ALA A 206 -6.58 -22.39 25.80
CA ALA A 206 -6.46 -21.02 25.32
C ALA A 206 -5.73 -20.97 23.96
N ALA A 207 -4.64 -21.69 23.82
CA ALA A 207 -3.89 -21.79 22.57
C ALA A 207 -4.74 -22.42 21.44
N THR A 208 -5.51 -23.47 21.75
CA THR A 208 -6.43 -24.10 20.80
C THR A 208 -7.55 -23.13 20.36
N GLU A 209 -8.08 -22.36 21.28
CA GLU A 209 -9.14 -21.40 20.97
C GLU A 209 -8.60 -20.23 20.13
N LEU A 210 -7.45 -19.64 20.48
CA LEU A 210 -6.81 -18.60 19.69
C LEU A 210 -6.47 -19.06 18.28
N LYS A 211 -6.02 -20.31 18.13
CA LYS A 211 -5.76 -20.91 16.82
C LYS A 211 -7.01 -20.91 15.92
N ARG A 212 -8.23 -21.14 16.46
CA ARG A 212 -9.48 -21.08 15.69
C ARG A 212 -9.72 -19.72 15.05
N TYR A 213 -9.21 -18.69 15.69
CA TYR A 213 -9.25 -17.30 15.17
C TYR A 213 -8.00 -16.96 14.36
N GLY A 214 -7.13 -17.92 14.07
CA GLY A 214 -5.90 -17.68 13.32
C GLY A 214 -4.85 -16.88 14.11
N ILE A 215 -4.92 -16.87 15.43
CA ILE A 215 -3.99 -16.17 16.31
C ILE A 215 -3.04 -17.17 16.95
N GLY A 216 -1.73 -16.99 16.74
CA GLY A 216 -0.71 -17.87 17.30
C GLY A 216 0.61 -17.83 16.54
N PHE A 217 1.40 -18.89 16.74
CA PHE A 217 2.73 -19.04 16.17
C PHE A 217 2.73 -20.12 15.09
N SER A 218 3.58 -19.95 14.08
CA SER A 218 3.78 -20.97 13.02
C SER A 218 4.67 -22.13 13.46
N ALA A 219 5.44 -21.96 14.53
CA ALA A 219 6.29 -23.01 15.10
C ALA A 219 5.45 -24.12 15.75
N ALA A 220 5.81 -25.37 15.51
CA ALA A 220 5.12 -26.52 16.09
C ALA A 220 5.36 -26.70 17.61
N GLU A 221 6.40 -26.11 18.16
CA GLU A 221 6.69 -26.07 19.59
C GLU A 221 6.45 -24.67 20.14
N LEU A 222 5.50 -24.55 21.04
CA LEU A 222 5.18 -23.27 21.69
C LEU A 222 6.11 -22.96 22.89
N GLN A 223 6.77 -23.98 23.42
CA GLN A 223 7.63 -23.90 24.60
C GLN A 223 6.92 -23.25 25.82
N PRO A 224 5.78 -23.80 26.26
CA PRO A 224 4.90 -23.12 27.23
C PRO A 224 5.51 -22.84 28.61
N GLY A 225 6.63 -23.50 28.91
CA GLY A 225 7.42 -23.23 30.13
C GLY A 225 8.44 -22.11 30.00
N LYS A 226 8.68 -21.60 28.79
CA LYS A 226 9.61 -20.49 28.54
C LYS A 226 8.95 -19.17 28.90
N ALA A 227 9.67 -18.31 29.57
CA ALA A 227 9.18 -16.95 29.83
C ALA A 227 9.10 -16.16 28.52
N ILE A 228 7.94 -15.58 28.22
CA ILE A 228 7.79 -14.67 27.07
C ILE A 228 8.54 -13.37 27.38
N THR A 229 9.26 -12.85 26.39
CA THR A 229 9.92 -11.54 26.52
C THR A 229 8.92 -10.40 26.38
N GLU A 230 9.27 -9.24 26.92
CA GLU A 230 8.44 -8.03 26.79
C GLU A 230 8.20 -7.66 25.31
N LYS A 231 9.21 -7.85 24.46
CA LYS A 231 9.13 -7.61 23.01
C LYS A 231 8.16 -8.57 22.32
N GLU A 232 8.24 -9.86 22.60
CA GLU A 232 7.32 -10.88 22.03
C GLU A 232 5.88 -10.60 22.47
N PHE A 233 5.68 -10.32 23.75
CA PHE A 233 4.37 -9.98 24.29
C PHE A 233 3.83 -8.69 23.67
N GLY A 234 4.65 -7.64 23.59
CA GLY A 234 4.29 -6.38 22.96
C GLY A 234 3.90 -6.55 21.49
N ASN A 235 4.67 -7.33 20.72
CA ASN A 235 4.36 -7.64 19.32
C ASN A 235 3.05 -8.41 19.18
N LEU A 236 2.80 -9.39 20.02
CA LEU A 236 1.55 -10.15 20.01
C LEU A 236 0.34 -9.22 20.25
N ILE A 237 0.40 -8.38 21.28
CA ILE A 237 -0.65 -7.44 21.62
C ILE A 237 -0.88 -6.42 20.49
N VAL A 238 0.18 -5.80 19.97
CA VAL A 238 0.08 -4.80 18.89
C VAL A 238 -0.53 -5.43 17.64
N ASN A 239 -0.13 -6.65 17.29
CA ASN A 239 -0.66 -7.35 16.13
C ASN A 239 -2.14 -7.72 16.30
N VAL A 240 -2.57 -8.14 17.47
CA VAL A 240 -3.98 -8.39 17.78
C VAL A 240 -4.82 -7.12 17.66
N PHE A 241 -4.32 -5.98 18.16
CA PHE A 241 -5.06 -4.71 18.10
C PHE A 241 -5.07 -4.03 16.73
N LYS A 242 -4.05 -4.25 15.91
CA LYS A 242 -4.00 -3.72 14.52
C LYS A 242 -4.76 -4.57 13.51
N TRP A 243 -5.34 -5.62 13.95
CA TRP A 243 -5.81 -6.69 13.13
C TRP A 243 -7.13 -6.44 12.39
N HIS A 244 -7.15 -7.00 11.16
CA HIS A 244 -8.34 -7.34 10.37
C HIS A 244 -8.14 -8.72 9.67
N GLY A 245 -7.73 -9.76 10.39
CA GLY A 245 -7.44 -11.10 9.85
C GLY A 245 -6.64 -12.00 10.80
N ALA A 246 -6.07 -13.10 10.33
CA ALA A 246 -5.26 -13.99 11.15
C ALA A 246 -3.92 -13.33 11.56
N VAL A 247 -3.55 -13.46 12.83
CA VAL A 247 -2.28 -13.00 13.39
C VAL A 247 -1.39 -14.21 13.66
N VAL A 248 -0.48 -14.48 12.74
CA VAL A 248 0.48 -15.58 12.88
C VAL A 248 1.88 -15.02 13.05
N ILE A 249 2.57 -15.45 14.07
CA ILE A 249 3.95 -15.06 14.37
C ILE A 249 4.88 -16.17 13.86
N ASP A 250 5.81 -15.79 12.99
CA ASP A 250 6.72 -16.72 12.31
C ASP A 250 7.85 -17.22 13.22
N ASP A 251 8.32 -16.34 14.12
CA ASP A 251 9.43 -16.66 15.01
C ASP A 251 9.12 -16.23 16.45
N PRO A 252 8.98 -17.18 17.39
CA PRO A 252 8.84 -16.85 18.80
C PRO A 252 10.12 -16.25 19.41
N ASP A 253 11.27 -16.46 18.78
CA ASP A 253 12.56 -15.95 19.26
C ASP A 253 13.00 -14.65 18.56
N CYS A 254 12.06 -13.88 17.97
CA CYS A 254 12.37 -12.59 17.34
C CYS A 254 13.27 -11.72 18.23
N THR A 255 14.56 -11.80 17.99
CA THR A 255 15.60 -11.02 18.64
C THR A 255 15.68 -9.59 18.10
#